data_075d59d377849dc6edb1a058a7bc7189
#
_entry.id   075d59d377849dc6edb1a058a7bc7189
#
_cell.length_a   1.000
_cell.length_b   1.000
_cell.length_c   1.000
_cell.angle_alpha   90.00
_cell.angle_beta   90.00
_cell.angle_gamma   90.00
#
_symmetry.space_group_name_H-M   'P 1'
#
loop_
_entity.id
_entity.type
_entity.pdbx_description
1 polymer ?
#
loop_
_entity_poly.entity_id
_entity_poly.type
_entity_poly.pdbx_seq_one_letter_code
_entity_poly.pdbx_strand_id
1 'polypeptide(L)'
;MGIISRFPAGATEPYIEEIYNSDGQLISANMHGYDTIRSYMFRDCPNLALTSLPSGITSIGSNAFYGCTNLALTSLPSGITSIGSNAFQGCTNLALTSLPSGITSISSYTFYSCLNLALTSLPSGITNIGIGAFLNCPNLALTSLPSGITNIGISTFENCPNLALTSLPSGLTNIGNNAFRKCTGLTSITFTGKPISIANNIFNGCTNLTIINVPWAEGAVANAPWGATNATINYEHTG
;
A
#
# COMPACT_ATOMS: atom_id res chain seq x y z
N MET A 1 2.78 -33.71 11.71
CA MET A 1 3.28 -34.39 10.50
C MET A 1 2.48 -33.85 9.35
N GLY A 2 3.08 -33.03 8.47
CA GLY A 2 2.37 -32.42 7.35
C GLY A 2 2.02 -33.45 6.28
N ILE A 3 0.82 -33.38 5.74
CA ILE A 3 0.41 -34.15 4.55
C ILE A 3 0.91 -33.38 3.33
N ILE A 4 1.74 -34.03 2.51
CA ILE A 4 2.19 -33.45 1.23
C ILE A 4 1.29 -34.02 0.13
N SER A 5 0.51 -33.19 -0.54
CA SER A 5 -0.14 -33.51 -1.80
C SER A 5 0.92 -33.59 -2.90
N ARG A 6 1.27 -34.77 -3.41
CA ARG A 6 2.23 -34.93 -4.50
C ARG A 6 1.51 -35.02 -5.83
N PHE A 7 1.91 -34.16 -6.77
CA PHE A 7 1.70 -34.39 -8.20
C PHE A 7 2.88 -35.19 -8.77
N PRO A 8 2.70 -35.98 -9.85
CA PRO A 8 3.69 -36.94 -10.30
C PRO A 8 4.97 -36.28 -10.81
N ALA A 9 6.09 -36.97 -10.60
CA ALA A 9 7.38 -36.58 -11.19
C ALA A 9 7.24 -36.53 -12.73
N GLY A 10 7.56 -35.37 -13.32
CA GLY A 10 7.44 -35.13 -14.77
C GLY A 10 6.27 -34.25 -15.19
N ALA A 11 5.56 -33.58 -14.27
CA ALA A 11 4.53 -32.61 -14.61
C ALA A 11 5.11 -31.48 -15.47
N THR A 12 4.58 -31.27 -16.67
CA THR A 12 4.91 -30.14 -17.56
C THR A 12 4.06 -28.90 -17.26
N GLU A 13 2.97 -29.08 -16.50
CA GLU A 13 2.04 -28.02 -16.10
C GLU A 13 2.39 -27.45 -14.71
N PRO A 14 2.10 -26.16 -14.45
CA PRO A 14 2.30 -25.57 -13.13
C PRO A 14 1.54 -26.31 -12.04
N TYR A 15 2.20 -26.59 -10.90
CA TYR A 15 1.58 -27.25 -9.76
C TYR A 15 2.02 -26.65 -8.43
N ILE A 16 1.22 -26.87 -7.37
CA ILE A 16 1.51 -26.43 -6.00
C ILE A 16 1.71 -27.66 -5.13
N GLU A 17 2.80 -27.68 -4.36
CA GLU A 17 2.96 -28.57 -3.23
C GLU A 17 2.47 -27.88 -1.97
N GLU A 18 1.35 -28.30 -1.44
CA GLU A 18 0.74 -27.74 -0.25
C GLU A 18 1.15 -28.53 0.99
N ILE A 19 1.57 -27.83 2.03
CA ILE A 19 2.00 -28.42 3.31
C ILE A 19 1.00 -27.97 4.38
N TYR A 20 0.41 -28.95 5.06
CA TYR A 20 -0.59 -28.74 6.10
C TYR A 20 -0.09 -29.14 7.47
N ASN A 21 -0.58 -28.47 8.53
CA ASN A 21 -0.36 -28.90 9.92
C ASN A 21 -1.29 -30.06 10.31
N SER A 22 -1.19 -30.52 11.58
CA SER A 22 -2.03 -31.61 12.10
C SER A 22 -3.52 -31.30 12.11
N ASP A 23 -3.89 -30.02 12.11
CA ASP A 23 -5.27 -29.54 12.14
C ASP A 23 -5.84 -29.32 10.74
N GLY A 24 -5.10 -29.70 9.69
CA GLY A 24 -5.50 -29.54 8.29
C GLY A 24 -5.43 -28.11 7.76
N GLN A 25 -4.66 -27.23 8.41
CA GLN A 25 -4.49 -25.84 7.97
C GLN A 25 -3.24 -25.73 7.10
N LEU A 26 -3.35 -25.00 5.98
CA LEU A 26 -2.24 -24.72 5.05
C LEU A 26 -1.18 -23.84 5.75
N ILE A 27 0.06 -24.33 5.85
CA ILE A 27 1.17 -23.64 6.50
C ILE A 27 2.29 -23.25 5.55
N SER A 28 2.41 -23.94 4.39
CA SER A 28 3.36 -23.60 3.35
C SER A 28 2.87 -24.07 1.98
N ALA A 29 3.39 -23.45 0.91
CA ALA A 29 3.08 -23.80 -0.47
C ALA A 29 4.30 -23.57 -1.36
N ASN A 30 4.74 -24.60 -2.10
CA ASN A 30 5.77 -24.50 -3.11
C ASN A 30 5.11 -24.43 -4.50
N MET A 31 5.25 -23.30 -5.17
CA MET A 31 4.64 -23.04 -6.48
C MET A 31 5.66 -23.33 -7.59
N HIS A 32 5.42 -24.40 -8.39
CA HIS A 32 6.30 -24.83 -9.45
C HIS A 32 5.74 -24.41 -10.83
N GLY A 33 6.53 -23.69 -11.62
CA GLY A 33 6.15 -23.26 -12.97
C GLY A 33 5.09 -22.15 -13.02
N TYR A 34 4.70 -21.57 -11.89
CA TYR A 34 3.81 -20.43 -11.88
C TYR A 34 4.54 -19.13 -12.23
N ASP A 35 3.94 -18.32 -13.08
CA ASP A 35 4.30 -16.94 -13.38
C ASP A 35 3.33 -15.93 -12.76
N THR A 36 2.21 -16.42 -12.23
CA THR A 36 1.12 -15.61 -11.68
C THR A 36 0.56 -16.25 -10.41
N ILE A 37 0.41 -15.47 -9.34
CA ILE A 37 -0.44 -15.84 -8.21
C ILE A 37 -1.87 -15.46 -8.56
N ARG A 38 -2.75 -16.45 -8.75
CA ARG A 38 -4.13 -16.21 -9.19
C ARG A 38 -4.96 -15.49 -8.12
N SER A 39 -6.03 -14.81 -8.54
CA SER A 39 -6.99 -14.21 -7.60
C SER A 39 -7.54 -15.27 -6.64
N TYR A 40 -7.63 -14.90 -5.34
CA TYR A 40 -8.13 -15.74 -4.25
C TYR A 40 -7.31 -17.00 -3.94
N MET A 41 -6.13 -17.21 -4.55
CA MET A 41 -5.38 -18.47 -4.50
C MET A 41 -5.07 -18.94 -3.07
N PHE A 42 -4.69 -18.02 -2.18
CA PHE A 42 -4.39 -18.29 -0.77
C PHE A 42 -5.27 -17.45 0.17
N ARG A 43 -6.47 -17.06 -0.30
CA ARG A 43 -7.37 -16.27 0.53
C ARG A 43 -7.73 -17.01 1.82
N ASP A 44 -7.74 -16.25 2.94
CA ASP A 44 -8.12 -16.74 4.26
C ASP A 44 -7.28 -17.95 4.73
N CYS A 45 -5.97 -17.95 4.41
CA CYS A 45 -4.98 -18.92 4.90
C CYS A 45 -4.12 -18.29 6.02
N PRO A 46 -4.64 -18.09 7.24
CA PRO A 46 -3.97 -17.33 8.30
C PRO A 46 -2.66 -17.96 8.78
N ASN A 47 -2.49 -19.28 8.63
CA ASN A 47 -1.29 -20.01 9.05
C ASN A 47 -0.24 -20.14 7.94
N LEU A 48 -0.51 -19.63 6.73
CA LEU A 48 0.45 -19.67 5.62
C LEU A 48 1.65 -18.77 5.92
N ALA A 49 2.82 -19.38 6.13
CA ALA A 49 4.04 -18.70 6.58
C ALA A 49 5.12 -18.64 5.48
N LEU A 50 4.74 -18.18 4.28
CA LEU A 50 5.71 -17.96 3.20
C LEU A 50 6.62 -16.77 3.55
N THR A 51 7.93 -16.97 3.33
CA THR A 51 8.95 -15.92 3.48
C THR A 51 9.47 -15.40 2.14
N SER A 52 9.18 -16.10 1.04
CA SER A 52 9.53 -15.70 -0.34
C SER A 52 8.51 -16.24 -1.35
N LEU A 53 8.48 -15.63 -2.52
CA LEU A 53 7.74 -16.12 -3.69
C LEU A 53 8.73 -16.53 -4.78
N PRO A 54 8.36 -17.47 -5.71
CA PRO A 54 9.20 -17.83 -6.84
C PRO A 54 9.60 -16.60 -7.68
N SER A 55 10.86 -16.55 -8.12
CA SER A 55 11.41 -15.40 -8.87
C SER A 55 10.73 -15.15 -10.23
N GLY A 56 10.07 -16.16 -10.79
CA GLY A 56 9.34 -16.07 -12.06
C GLY A 56 7.96 -15.41 -11.96
N ILE A 57 7.47 -15.09 -10.74
CA ILE A 57 6.17 -14.44 -10.58
C ILE A 57 6.20 -13.01 -11.14
N THR A 58 5.26 -12.71 -12.04
CA THR A 58 5.09 -11.40 -12.69
C THR A 58 3.86 -10.65 -12.26
N SER A 59 2.88 -11.34 -11.65
CA SER A 59 1.64 -10.72 -11.17
C SER A 59 1.04 -11.43 -9.96
N ILE A 60 0.34 -10.65 -9.12
CA ILE A 60 -0.42 -11.14 -7.97
C ILE A 60 -1.87 -10.69 -8.14
N GLY A 61 -2.78 -11.64 -8.18
CA GLY A 61 -4.21 -11.41 -8.40
C GLY A 61 -4.94 -10.78 -7.21
N SER A 62 -6.17 -10.34 -7.44
CA SER A 62 -7.00 -9.76 -6.40
C SER A 62 -7.30 -10.76 -5.28
N ASN A 63 -7.23 -10.30 -4.02
CA ASN A 63 -7.45 -11.13 -2.81
C ASN A 63 -6.51 -12.36 -2.71
N ALA A 64 -5.40 -12.40 -3.44
CA ALA A 64 -4.56 -13.60 -3.53
C ALA A 64 -4.06 -14.09 -2.17
N PHE A 65 -3.71 -13.17 -1.26
CA PHE A 65 -3.27 -13.44 0.11
C PHE A 65 -4.14 -12.73 1.15
N TYR A 66 -5.39 -12.40 0.82
CA TYR A 66 -6.31 -11.77 1.78
C TYR A 66 -6.38 -12.58 3.07
N GLY A 67 -6.19 -11.95 4.23
CA GLY A 67 -6.29 -12.60 5.54
C GLY A 67 -5.16 -13.58 5.89
N CYS A 68 -4.07 -13.63 5.11
CA CYS A 68 -2.89 -14.45 5.43
C CYS A 68 -2.05 -13.78 6.53
N THR A 69 -2.50 -13.87 7.78
CA THR A 69 -1.90 -13.13 8.91
C THR A 69 -0.45 -13.52 9.21
N ASN A 70 -0.04 -14.76 8.93
CA ASN A 70 1.32 -15.24 9.13
C ASN A 70 2.23 -15.10 7.90
N LEU A 71 1.73 -14.52 6.81
CA LEU A 71 2.55 -14.27 5.62
C LEU A 71 3.68 -13.28 5.95
N ALA A 72 4.93 -13.75 5.88
CA ALA A 72 6.11 -13.02 6.36
C ALA A 72 7.09 -12.67 5.23
N LEU A 73 6.55 -12.26 4.07
CA LEU A 73 7.37 -11.79 2.94
C LEU A 73 8.09 -10.50 3.32
N THR A 74 9.40 -10.46 3.09
CA THR A 74 10.23 -9.26 3.27
C THR A 74 10.56 -8.57 1.93
N SER A 75 10.38 -9.29 0.81
CA SER A 75 10.55 -8.78 -0.56
C SER A 75 9.60 -9.47 -1.53
N LEU A 76 9.37 -8.85 -2.66
CA LEU A 76 8.65 -9.42 -3.79
C LEU A 76 9.61 -9.62 -4.97
N PRO A 77 9.37 -10.64 -5.84
CA PRO A 77 10.14 -10.80 -7.07
C PRO A 77 10.19 -9.53 -7.92
N SER A 78 11.36 -9.19 -8.45
CA SER A 78 11.59 -7.96 -9.24
C SER A 78 10.79 -7.90 -10.54
N GLY A 79 10.36 -9.06 -11.07
CA GLY A 79 9.54 -9.18 -12.28
C GLY A 79 8.06 -8.80 -12.09
N ILE A 80 7.60 -8.56 -10.85
CA ILE A 80 6.20 -8.22 -10.62
C ILE A 80 5.89 -6.83 -11.17
N THR A 81 4.87 -6.76 -12.02
CA THR A 81 4.37 -5.54 -12.64
C THR A 81 2.96 -5.16 -12.17
N SER A 82 2.22 -6.08 -11.55
CA SER A 82 0.87 -5.81 -11.06
C SER A 82 0.55 -6.54 -9.76
N ILE A 83 -0.19 -5.86 -8.88
CA ILE A 83 -0.75 -6.41 -7.65
C ILE A 83 -2.22 -6.00 -7.59
N GLY A 84 -3.10 -6.98 -7.49
CA GLY A 84 -4.55 -6.77 -7.52
C GLY A 84 -5.12 -6.16 -6.24
N SER A 85 -6.38 -5.75 -6.31
CA SER A 85 -7.11 -5.21 -5.16
C SER A 85 -7.17 -6.21 -4.02
N ASN A 86 -7.01 -5.72 -2.78
CA ASN A 86 -7.03 -6.52 -1.55
C ASN A 86 -5.99 -7.65 -1.51
N ALA A 87 -4.98 -7.66 -2.39
CA ALA A 87 -4.08 -8.81 -2.56
C ALA A 87 -3.39 -9.22 -1.25
N PHE A 88 -3.02 -8.27 -0.41
CA PHE A 88 -2.39 -8.47 0.89
C PHE A 88 -3.21 -7.90 2.06
N GLN A 89 -4.51 -7.64 1.86
CA GLN A 89 -5.34 -7.11 2.94
C GLN A 89 -5.30 -8.03 4.16
N GLY A 90 -5.00 -7.47 5.34
CA GLY A 90 -4.94 -8.20 6.60
C GLY A 90 -3.71 -9.10 6.76
N CYS A 91 -2.70 -8.98 5.90
CA CYS A 91 -1.41 -9.68 6.08
C CYS A 91 -0.59 -8.97 7.17
N THR A 92 -0.93 -9.20 8.44
CA THR A 92 -0.37 -8.45 9.57
C THR A 92 1.13 -8.63 9.75
N ASN A 93 1.69 -9.77 9.34
CA ASN A 93 3.14 -10.07 9.43
C ASN A 93 3.91 -9.70 8.14
N LEU A 94 3.24 -9.16 7.10
CA LEU A 94 3.89 -8.74 5.87
C LEU A 94 4.87 -7.59 6.16
N ALA A 95 6.17 -7.82 5.94
CA ALA A 95 7.24 -6.91 6.31
C ALA A 95 8.04 -6.41 5.09
N LEU A 96 7.35 -6.05 4.00
CA LEU A 96 8.00 -5.49 2.81
C LEU A 96 8.62 -4.14 3.15
N THR A 97 9.86 -3.94 2.70
CA THR A 97 10.58 -2.66 2.80
C THR A 97 10.67 -1.91 1.49
N SER A 98 10.37 -2.58 0.36
CA SER A 98 10.32 -1.99 -0.98
C SER A 98 9.31 -2.74 -1.87
N LEU A 99 8.90 -2.10 -2.95
CA LEU A 99 8.09 -2.69 -4.01
C LEU A 99 8.89 -2.81 -5.32
N PRO A 100 8.59 -3.79 -6.18
CA PRO A 100 9.23 -3.92 -7.49
C PRO A 100 9.07 -2.68 -8.36
N SER A 101 10.12 -2.29 -9.09
CA SER A 101 10.14 -1.06 -9.91
C SER A 101 9.18 -1.08 -11.11
N GLY A 102 8.72 -2.25 -11.53
CA GLY A 102 7.75 -2.42 -12.61
C GLY A 102 6.30 -2.06 -12.24
N ILE A 103 6.01 -1.82 -10.95
CA ILE A 103 4.66 -1.45 -10.50
C ILE A 103 4.38 0.01 -10.85
N THR A 104 3.26 0.26 -11.56
CA THR A 104 2.84 1.60 -11.99
C THR A 104 1.61 2.13 -11.26
N SER A 105 0.93 1.27 -10.49
CA SER A 105 -0.22 1.65 -9.65
C SER A 105 -0.33 0.74 -8.43
N ILE A 106 -0.87 1.28 -7.33
CA ILE A 106 -1.29 0.49 -6.17
C ILE A 106 -2.81 0.39 -6.19
N SER A 107 -3.33 -0.81 -6.27
CA SER A 107 -4.78 -1.07 -6.35
C SER A 107 -5.48 -0.79 -5.01
N SER A 108 -6.82 -0.71 -5.02
CA SER A 108 -7.60 -0.45 -3.81
C SER A 108 -7.39 -1.54 -2.76
N TYR A 109 -7.20 -1.11 -1.50
CA TYR A 109 -7.03 -1.96 -0.32
C TYR A 109 -5.89 -3.00 -0.40
N THR A 110 -4.94 -2.83 -1.34
CA THR A 110 -3.85 -3.81 -1.56
C THR A 110 -3.13 -4.17 -0.28
N PHE A 111 -2.80 -3.19 0.56
CA PHE A 111 -2.08 -3.36 1.82
C PHE A 111 -2.90 -2.94 3.05
N TYR A 112 -4.22 -2.92 2.95
CA TYR A 112 -5.07 -2.55 4.10
C TYR A 112 -4.77 -3.45 5.31
N SER A 113 -4.51 -2.84 6.46
CA SER A 113 -4.16 -3.52 7.72
C SER A 113 -2.92 -4.44 7.65
N CYS A 114 -1.93 -4.08 6.82
CA CYS A 114 -0.60 -4.68 6.87
C CYS A 114 0.22 -4.01 7.98
N LEU A 115 0.10 -4.53 9.22
CA LEU A 115 0.60 -3.85 10.42
C LEU A 115 2.14 -3.72 10.44
N ASN A 116 2.86 -4.67 9.81
CA ASN A 116 4.32 -4.69 9.77
C ASN A 116 4.90 -4.14 8.46
N LEU A 117 4.06 -3.62 7.55
CA LEU A 117 4.52 -3.04 6.28
C LEU A 117 5.39 -1.80 6.55
N ALA A 118 6.67 -1.85 6.16
CA ALA A 118 7.69 -0.86 6.50
C ALA A 118 8.30 -0.19 5.25
N LEU A 119 7.47 0.15 4.26
CA LEU A 119 7.93 0.87 3.06
C LEU A 119 8.41 2.28 3.44
N THR A 120 9.58 2.65 2.96
CA THR A 120 10.14 4.01 3.11
C THR A 120 10.06 4.82 1.81
N SER A 121 9.84 4.16 0.68
CA SER A 121 9.66 4.77 -0.65
C SER A 121 8.72 3.94 -1.51
N LEU A 122 8.19 4.56 -2.57
CA LEU A 122 7.42 3.90 -3.62
C LEU A 122 8.19 3.96 -4.95
N PRO A 123 8.01 2.98 -5.86
CA PRO A 123 8.58 3.03 -7.21
C PRO A 123 8.25 4.32 -7.95
N SER A 124 9.21 4.90 -8.66
CA SER A 124 9.06 6.17 -9.37
C SER A 124 8.02 6.15 -10.50
N GLY A 125 7.69 4.98 -11.02
CA GLY A 125 6.66 4.78 -12.06
C GLY A 125 5.22 4.84 -11.58
N ILE A 126 4.97 4.93 -10.26
CA ILE A 126 3.60 4.96 -9.73
C ILE A 126 2.91 6.29 -10.07
N THR A 127 1.73 6.18 -10.69
CA THR A 127 0.89 7.32 -11.08
C THR A 127 -0.43 7.39 -10.31
N ASN A 128 -0.87 6.28 -9.73
CA ASN A 128 -2.15 6.19 -9.01
C ASN A 128 -2.04 5.32 -7.76
N ILE A 129 -2.64 5.78 -6.67
CA ILE A 129 -2.80 5.02 -5.43
C ILE A 129 -4.30 4.94 -5.11
N GLY A 130 -4.81 3.71 -5.08
CA GLY A 130 -6.24 3.40 -4.95
C GLY A 130 -6.82 3.65 -3.56
N ILE A 131 -8.13 3.50 -3.46
CA ILE A 131 -8.90 3.64 -2.22
C ILE A 131 -8.33 2.72 -1.14
N GLY A 132 -8.05 3.25 0.05
CA GLY A 132 -7.60 2.50 1.21
C GLY A 132 -6.34 1.66 1.00
N ALA A 133 -5.53 1.97 -0.02
CA ALA A 133 -4.39 1.13 -0.42
C ALA A 133 -3.42 0.83 0.73
N PHE A 134 -3.22 1.76 1.63
CA PHE A 134 -2.39 1.66 2.84
C PHE A 134 -3.17 1.99 4.12
N LEU A 135 -4.49 1.88 4.10
CA LEU A 135 -5.33 2.12 5.28
C LEU A 135 -4.87 1.23 6.43
N ASN A 136 -4.64 1.85 7.60
CA ASN A 136 -4.22 1.15 8.82
C ASN A 136 -2.88 0.40 8.67
N CYS A 137 -1.85 1.08 8.13
CA CYS A 137 -0.46 0.60 8.05
C CYS A 137 0.43 1.42 9.01
N PRO A 138 0.48 1.08 10.30
CA PRO A 138 1.14 1.92 11.31
C PRO A 138 2.66 2.05 11.12
N ASN A 139 3.30 1.07 10.49
CA ASN A 139 4.75 1.08 10.26
C ASN A 139 5.15 1.68 8.89
N LEU A 140 4.18 2.13 8.09
CA LEU A 140 4.44 2.80 6.81
C LEU A 140 5.15 4.14 7.06
N ALA A 141 6.38 4.30 6.56
CA ALA A 141 7.25 5.44 6.87
C ALA A 141 7.73 6.17 5.59
N LEU A 142 6.80 6.42 4.65
CA LEU A 142 7.12 7.18 3.44
C LEU A 142 7.47 8.63 3.79
N THR A 143 8.56 9.14 3.23
CA THR A 143 9.00 10.53 3.37
C THR A 143 8.71 11.38 2.13
N SER A 144 8.43 10.73 1.00
CA SER A 144 8.06 11.38 -0.28
C SER A 144 7.14 10.48 -1.10
N LEU A 145 6.43 11.08 -2.04
CA LEU A 145 5.66 10.39 -3.06
C LEU A 145 6.32 10.59 -4.44
N PRO A 146 6.21 9.60 -5.35
CA PRO A 146 6.67 9.74 -6.72
C PRO A 146 6.07 10.97 -7.42
N SER A 147 6.88 11.69 -8.21
CA SER A 147 6.45 12.93 -8.89
C SER A 147 5.34 12.71 -9.94
N GLY A 148 5.22 11.48 -10.45
CA GLY A 148 4.19 11.12 -11.44
C GLY A 148 2.79 10.85 -10.86
N ILE A 149 2.61 10.89 -9.53
CA ILE A 149 1.30 10.62 -8.92
C ILE A 149 0.30 11.72 -9.30
N THR A 150 -0.83 11.30 -9.87
CA THR A 150 -1.94 12.19 -10.24
C THR A 150 -3.16 12.03 -9.34
N ASN A 151 -3.31 10.88 -8.68
CA ASN A 151 -4.47 10.57 -7.84
C ASN A 151 -4.08 9.86 -6.55
N ILE A 152 -4.62 10.36 -5.45
CA ILE A 152 -4.61 9.71 -4.12
C ILE A 152 -6.07 9.42 -3.76
N GLY A 153 -6.42 8.13 -3.62
CA GLY A 153 -7.78 7.67 -3.37
C GLY A 153 -8.31 8.03 -1.98
N ILE A 154 -9.58 7.72 -1.74
CA ILE A 154 -10.23 7.87 -0.44
C ILE A 154 -9.49 7.00 0.59
N SER A 155 -9.22 7.54 1.80
CA SER A 155 -8.60 6.84 2.94
C SER A 155 -7.28 6.14 2.60
N THR A 156 -6.56 6.56 1.57
CA THR A 156 -5.35 5.87 1.08
C THR A 156 -4.31 5.64 2.18
N PHE A 157 -4.02 6.66 2.99
CA PHE A 157 -3.06 6.60 4.10
C PHE A 157 -3.74 6.81 5.47
N GLU A 158 -5.04 6.60 5.56
CA GLU A 158 -5.75 6.78 6.84
C GLU A 158 -5.16 5.87 7.92
N ASN A 159 -4.90 6.43 9.10
CA ASN A 159 -4.31 5.75 10.25
C ASN A 159 -2.91 5.16 9.95
N CYS A 160 -2.04 5.97 9.32
CA CYS A 160 -0.60 5.69 9.14
C CYS A 160 0.21 6.69 10.00
N PRO A 161 0.35 6.46 11.30
CA PRO A 161 0.96 7.41 12.23
C PRO A 161 2.45 7.68 11.98
N ASN A 162 3.16 6.78 11.31
CA ASN A 162 4.59 6.96 10.98
C ASN A 162 4.82 7.59 9.60
N LEU A 163 3.74 7.92 8.86
CA LEU A 163 3.86 8.61 7.57
C LEU A 163 4.46 10.01 7.81
N ALA A 164 5.59 10.31 7.15
CA ALA A 164 6.38 11.53 7.37
C ALA A 164 6.62 12.31 6.06
N LEU A 165 5.59 12.43 5.23
CA LEU A 165 5.65 13.21 3.99
C LEU A 165 5.89 14.69 4.31
N THR A 166 6.78 15.32 3.55
CA THR A 166 7.05 16.77 3.64
C THR A 166 6.43 17.55 2.50
N SER A 167 6.10 16.88 1.38
CA SER A 167 5.50 17.52 0.23
C SER A 167 4.55 16.59 -0.54
N LEU A 168 3.63 17.19 -1.30
CA LEU A 168 2.75 16.53 -2.24
C LEU A 168 3.14 16.95 -3.67
N PRO A 169 3.19 15.99 -4.62
CA PRO A 169 3.63 16.25 -6.00
C PRO A 169 2.75 17.26 -6.74
N SER A 170 3.35 18.06 -7.62
CA SER A 170 2.67 19.10 -8.39
C SER A 170 1.66 18.56 -9.41
N GLY A 171 1.83 17.32 -9.86
CA GLY A 171 0.91 16.65 -10.80
C GLY A 171 -0.38 16.12 -10.19
N LEU A 172 -0.59 16.24 -8.87
CA LEU A 172 -1.81 15.78 -8.24
C LEU A 172 -3.04 16.53 -8.78
N THR A 173 -4.03 15.76 -9.25
CA THR A 173 -5.33 16.28 -9.68
C THR A 173 -6.41 16.05 -8.67
N ASN A 174 -6.32 14.95 -7.90
CA ASN A 174 -7.33 14.57 -6.92
C ASN A 174 -6.72 14.02 -5.63
N ILE A 175 -7.26 14.46 -4.49
CA ILE A 175 -6.99 13.91 -3.16
C ILE A 175 -8.33 13.57 -2.52
N GLY A 176 -8.55 12.26 -2.30
CA GLY A 176 -9.82 11.72 -1.79
C GLY A 176 -10.05 12.02 -0.32
N ASN A 177 -11.31 11.89 0.11
CA ASN A 177 -11.70 12.10 1.50
C ASN A 177 -10.89 11.21 2.45
N ASN A 178 -10.50 11.75 3.62
CA ASN A 178 -9.71 11.05 4.64
C ASN A 178 -8.34 10.54 4.16
N ALA A 179 -7.80 11.00 3.03
CA ALA A 179 -6.59 10.43 2.43
C ALA A 179 -5.41 10.34 3.40
N PHE A 180 -5.27 11.29 4.31
CA PHE A 180 -4.23 11.34 5.35
C PHE A 180 -4.83 11.39 6.78
N ARG A 181 -6.08 10.99 6.95
CA ARG A 181 -6.74 11.04 8.26
C ARG A 181 -5.92 10.28 9.31
N LYS A 182 -5.71 10.88 10.49
CA LYS A 182 -4.93 10.30 11.60
C LYS A 182 -3.46 9.98 11.27
N CYS A 183 -2.87 10.64 10.28
CA CYS A 183 -1.43 10.57 10.04
C CYS A 183 -0.70 11.51 11.01
N THR A 184 -0.49 11.06 12.23
CA THR A 184 0.11 11.88 13.31
C THR A 184 1.60 12.16 13.12
N GLY A 185 2.28 11.45 12.22
CA GLY A 185 3.67 11.71 11.85
C GLY A 185 3.85 12.95 10.96
N LEU A 186 2.78 13.45 10.33
CA LEU A 186 2.86 14.68 9.55
C LEU A 186 3.00 15.88 10.48
N THR A 187 4.04 16.68 10.30
CA THR A 187 4.30 17.92 11.07
C THR A 187 4.16 19.17 10.22
N SER A 188 4.57 19.10 8.97
CA SER A 188 4.37 20.12 7.95
C SER A 188 4.14 19.45 6.60
N ILE A 189 3.40 20.08 5.72
CA ILE A 189 3.18 19.59 4.36
C ILE A 189 3.18 20.75 3.35
N THR A 190 3.89 20.56 2.25
CA THR A 190 3.95 21.54 1.16
C THR A 190 3.27 20.97 -0.09
N PHE A 191 2.26 21.67 -0.59
CA PHE A 191 1.73 21.42 -1.92
C PHE A 191 2.65 22.07 -2.94
N THR A 192 3.22 21.31 -3.86
CA THR A 192 4.08 21.84 -4.92
C THR A 192 3.30 22.22 -6.19
N GLY A 193 2.00 21.92 -6.23
CA GLY A 193 1.05 22.30 -7.27
C GLY A 193 -0.36 22.36 -6.71
N LYS A 194 -1.30 22.93 -7.50
CA LYS A 194 -2.70 23.09 -7.12
C LYS A 194 -3.53 21.92 -7.65
N PRO A 195 -4.01 20.98 -6.79
CA PRO A 195 -4.95 19.94 -7.20
C PRO A 195 -6.27 20.52 -7.73
N ILE A 196 -6.92 19.81 -8.66
CA ILE A 196 -8.24 20.16 -9.17
C ILE A 196 -9.30 19.92 -8.10
N SER A 197 -9.15 18.85 -7.31
CA SER A 197 -10.06 18.45 -6.25
C SER A 197 -9.32 18.06 -4.98
N ILE A 198 -9.68 18.67 -3.87
CA ILE A 198 -9.25 18.32 -2.51
C ILE A 198 -10.50 18.09 -1.66
N ALA A 199 -10.64 16.90 -1.08
CA ALA A 199 -11.75 16.62 -0.18
C ALA A 199 -11.60 17.32 1.19
N ASN A 200 -12.72 17.50 1.90
CA ASN A 200 -12.79 18.37 3.09
C ASN A 200 -12.00 17.87 4.32
N ASN A 201 -11.79 16.56 4.45
CA ASN A 201 -11.28 15.94 5.68
C ASN A 201 -9.94 15.23 5.49
N ILE A 202 -9.14 15.65 4.50
CA ILE A 202 -7.91 14.91 4.15
C ILE A 202 -6.92 14.83 5.31
N PHE A 203 -6.84 15.85 6.19
CA PHE A 203 -5.94 15.90 7.35
C PHE A 203 -6.65 15.77 8.70
N ASN A 204 -7.89 15.29 8.73
CA ASN A 204 -8.61 15.12 9.99
C ASN A 204 -7.83 14.21 10.95
N GLY A 205 -7.59 14.67 12.18
CA GLY A 205 -6.84 13.92 13.19
C GLY A 205 -5.33 13.87 12.98
N CYS A 206 -4.75 14.67 12.08
CA CYS A 206 -3.30 14.89 11.97
C CYS A 206 -2.87 15.88 13.07
N THR A 207 -2.83 15.42 14.31
CA THR A 207 -2.69 16.28 15.51
C THR A 207 -1.37 17.04 15.59
N ASN A 208 -0.32 16.54 14.94
CA ASN A 208 1.01 17.17 14.91
C ASN A 208 1.24 18.05 13.67
N LEU A 209 0.27 18.12 12.75
CA LEU A 209 0.37 18.97 11.56
C LEU A 209 0.14 20.44 11.95
N THR A 210 1.19 21.24 11.90
CA THR A 210 1.17 22.65 12.31
C THR A 210 1.33 23.63 11.15
N ILE A 211 1.86 23.19 10.01
CA ILE A 211 2.14 24.04 8.85
C ILE A 211 1.63 23.35 7.57
N ILE A 212 0.87 24.10 6.77
CA ILE A 212 0.49 23.71 5.42
C ILE A 212 0.93 24.84 4.48
N ASN A 213 1.88 24.55 3.60
CA ASN A 213 2.35 25.51 2.59
C ASN A 213 1.64 25.24 1.26
N VAL A 214 1.11 26.28 0.64
CA VAL A 214 0.39 26.19 -0.63
C VAL A 214 0.88 27.26 -1.60
N PRO A 215 1.06 26.96 -2.91
CA PRO A 215 1.54 27.92 -3.92
C PRO A 215 0.41 28.79 -4.53
N TRP A 216 -0.74 28.87 -3.89
CA TRP A 216 -1.89 29.67 -4.36
C TRP A 216 -2.39 30.64 -3.30
N ALA A 217 -3.16 31.65 -3.74
CA ALA A 217 -3.73 32.67 -2.87
C ALA A 217 -4.84 32.10 -1.97
N GLU A 218 -5.09 32.77 -0.84
CA GLU A 218 -6.19 32.44 0.06
C GLU A 218 -7.53 32.47 -0.69
N GLY A 219 -8.39 31.49 -0.39
CA GLY A 219 -9.71 31.34 -1.03
C GLY A 219 -9.68 30.69 -2.42
N ALA A 220 -8.50 30.44 -2.99
CA ALA A 220 -8.38 29.80 -4.31
C ALA A 220 -8.75 28.29 -4.30
N VAL A 221 -8.78 27.64 -3.12
CA VAL A 221 -9.26 26.28 -2.91
C VAL A 221 -10.18 26.29 -1.69
N ALA A 222 -11.37 25.69 -1.84
CA ALA A 222 -12.37 25.65 -0.80
C ALA A 222 -11.96 24.75 0.38
N ASN A 223 -12.59 25.00 1.54
CA ASN A 223 -12.57 24.16 2.75
C ASN A 223 -11.19 23.97 3.42
N ALA A 224 -10.20 24.81 3.09
CA ALA A 224 -8.97 24.84 3.88
C ALA A 224 -9.27 25.16 5.37
N PRO A 225 -8.60 24.54 6.33
CA PRO A 225 -7.42 23.67 6.24
C PRO A 225 -7.71 22.16 6.06
N TRP A 226 -8.77 21.78 5.40
CA TRP A 226 -9.14 20.40 5.03
C TRP A 226 -9.12 19.40 6.21
N GLY A 227 -9.67 19.83 7.36
CA GLY A 227 -9.80 19.04 8.58
C GLY A 227 -8.58 19.08 9.50
N ALA A 228 -7.51 19.78 9.17
CA ALA A 228 -6.41 20.07 10.11
C ALA A 228 -6.88 21.08 11.17
N THR A 229 -6.74 20.74 12.46
CA THR A 229 -7.23 21.58 13.57
C THR A 229 -6.16 22.51 14.13
N ASN A 230 -4.87 22.18 13.94
CA ASN A 230 -3.74 22.88 14.55
C ASN A 230 -2.84 23.57 13.51
N ALA A 231 -3.16 23.48 12.22
CA ALA A 231 -2.28 23.97 11.17
C ALA A 231 -2.54 25.42 10.79
N THR A 232 -1.45 26.17 10.63
CA THR A 232 -1.43 27.45 9.92
C THR A 232 -1.18 27.20 8.43
N ILE A 233 -1.92 27.90 7.57
CA ILE A 233 -1.71 27.83 6.12
C ILE A 233 -0.87 29.02 5.68
N ASN A 234 0.24 28.75 5.01
CA ASN A 234 1.07 29.75 4.35
C ASN A 234 0.69 29.77 2.86
N TYR A 235 -0.02 30.81 2.46
CA TYR A 235 -0.45 31.03 1.06
C TYR A 235 0.68 31.63 0.22
N GLU A 236 0.63 31.41 -1.11
CA GLU A 236 1.60 31.94 -2.07
C GLU A 236 3.06 31.55 -1.75
N HIS A 237 3.25 30.42 -1.09
CA HIS A 237 4.56 29.88 -0.76
C HIS A 237 5.29 29.47 -2.05
N THR A 238 6.33 30.21 -2.40
CA THR A 238 7.28 29.87 -3.48
C THR A 238 8.49 29.25 -2.84
N GLY A 239 8.51 27.90 -2.80
CA GLY A 239 9.61 27.11 -2.21
C GLY A 239 10.87 27.11 -3.06
#